data_8aa550c0ff76960ea68016721ec03307
#
_entry.id   8aa550c0ff76960ea68016721ec03307
#
_cell.length_a   1.000
_cell.length_b   1.000
_cell.length_c   1.000
_cell.angle_alpha   90.00
_cell.angle_beta   90.00
_cell.angle_gamma   90.00
#
_symmetry.space_group_name_H-M   'P 1'
#
loop_
_entity.id
_entity.type
_entity.pdbx_description
1 polymer ?
#
loop_
_entity_poly.entity_id
_entity_poly.type
_entity_poly.pdbx_seq_one_letter_code
_entity_poly.pdbx_strand_id
1 'polypeptide(L)'
;MVEINKELCIGCGACVRDCPGEALEIRDKKAEYIRKCIQCGHCVAVCPVRAVSIPEYDMDEVEEYDKNTFSVDPEHFLHAVKFRRSTRNFKEAPIEREKLERILAAGRYTPTAKNTQGCRFVLIRDEMEEFKSLFWKELPAILDVMK
;
A
#
# COMPACT_ATOMS: atom_id res chain seq x y z
N MET A 1 2.19 -14.21 8.06
CA MET A 1 1.86 -15.46 7.27
C MET A 1 0.36 -15.49 7.05
N VAL A 2 -0.14 -15.98 5.89
CA VAL A 2 -1.60 -16.08 5.66
C VAL A 2 -2.22 -17.12 6.57
N GLU A 3 -3.32 -16.79 7.20
CA GLU A 3 -4.14 -17.68 8.02
C GLU A 3 -5.50 -17.92 7.37
N ILE A 4 -6.01 -19.14 7.50
CA ILE A 4 -7.28 -19.54 6.95
C ILE A 4 -8.19 -20.04 8.07
N ASN A 5 -9.29 -19.36 8.32
CA ASN A 5 -10.31 -19.86 9.20
C ASN A 5 -11.04 -21.02 8.50
N LYS A 6 -10.75 -22.23 8.95
CA LYS A 6 -11.28 -23.46 8.35
C LYS A 6 -12.80 -23.62 8.56
N GLU A 7 -13.38 -23.01 9.57
CA GLU A 7 -14.81 -23.06 9.84
C GLU A 7 -15.58 -22.21 8.81
N LEU A 8 -15.07 -21.00 8.51
CA LEU A 8 -15.65 -20.09 7.54
C LEU A 8 -15.35 -20.50 6.10
N CYS A 9 -14.21 -21.12 5.83
CA CYS A 9 -13.78 -21.45 4.49
C CYS A 9 -14.74 -22.41 3.80
N ILE A 10 -15.29 -22.04 2.64
CA ILE A 10 -16.19 -22.87 1.83
C ILE A 10 -15.46 -23.64 0.71
N GLY A 11 -14.14 -23.52 0.59
CA GLY A 11 -13.37 -24.24 -0.42
C GLY A 11 -13.57 -23.80 -1.87
N CYS A 12 -14.04 -22.57 -2.11
CA CYS A 12 -14.36 -22.07 -3.46
C CYS A 12 -13.14 -21.89 -4.38
N GLY A 13 -11.92 -21.86 -3.83
CA GLY A 13 -10.66 -21.72 -4.56
C GLY A 13 -10.38 -20.33 -5.11
N ALA A 14 -11.17 -19.30 -4.80
CA ALA A 14 -10.92 -17.93 -5.28
C ALA A 14 -9.53 -17.44 -4.88
N CYS A 15 -9.16 -17.58 -3.61
CA CYS A 15 -7.85 -17.20 -3.08
C CYS A 15 -6.67 -17.97 -3.71
N VAL A 16 -6.89 -19.21 -4.14
CA VAL A 16 -5.86 -20.01 -4.84
C VAL A 16 -5.64 -19.48 -6.25
N ARG A 17 -6.73 -19.25 -7.00
CA ARG A 17 -6.65 -18.76 -8.39
C ARG A 17 -6.05 -17.36 -8.49
N ASP A 18 -6.28 -16.51 -7.50
CA ASP A 18 -5.82 -15.11 -7.48
C ASP A 18 -4.44 -14.92 -6.83
N CYS A 19 -3.82 -15.98 -6.34
CA CYS A 19 -2.54 -15.90 -5.66
C CYS A 19 -1.36 -15.83 -6.64
N PRO A 20 -0.68 -14.69 -6.83
CA PRO A 20 0.43 -14.57 -7.77
C PRO A 20 1.68 -15.36 -7.34
N GLY A 21 1.76 -15.73 -6.06
CA GLY A 21 2.86 -16.51 -5.49
C GLY A 21 2.54 -18.00 -5.34
N GLU A 22 1.36 -18.44 -5.80
CA GLU A 22 0.90 -19.83 -5.64
C GLU A 22 1.06 -20.36 -4.20
N ALA A 23 0.85 -19.49 -3.21
CA ALA A 23 1.09 -19.78 -1.81
C ALA A 23 -0.03 -20.58 -1.13
N LEU A 24 -1.12 -20.83 -1.85
CA LEU A 24 -2.34 -21.48 -1.35
C LEU A 24 -2.73 -22.63 -2.27
N GLU A 25 -3.31 -23.67 -1.69
CA GLU A 25 -3.96 -24.75 -2.43
C GLU A 25 -5.27 -25.20 -1.74
N ILE A 26 -6.08 -26.02 -2.42
CA ILE A 26 -7.25 -26.67 -1.82
C ILE A 26 -6.89 -28.07 -1.40
N ARG A 27 -7.01 -28.35 -0.08
CA ARG A 27 -6.94 -29.69 0.51
C ARG A 27 -8.22 -29.94 1.33
N ASP A 28 -8.75 -31.11 1.25
CA ASP A 28 -9.97 -31.52 1.97
C ASP A 28 -11.10 -30.48 1.90
N LYS A 29 -11.31 -29.90 0.71
CA LYS A 29 -12.32 -28.85 0.43
C LYS A 29 -12.12 -27.55 1.20
N LYS A 30 -10.91 -27.29 1.68
CA LYS A 30 -10.54 -26.07 2.39
C LYS A 30 -9.25 -25.49 1.79
N ALA A 31 -9.09 -24.17 1.81
CA ALA A 31 -7.83 -23.55 1.44
C ALA A 31 -6.75 -23.81 2.50
N GLU A 32 -5.52 -24.02 2.05
CA GLU A 32 -4.35 -24.19 2.90
C GLU A 32 -3.18 -23.38 2.39
N TYR A 33 -2.38 -22.86 3.32
CA TYR A 33 -1.12 -22.22 3.05
C TYR A 33 -0.01 -23.27 2.88
N ILE A 34 0.75 -23.19 1.78
CA ILE A 34 1.72 -24.23 1.40
C ILE A 34 3.14 -23.72 1.16
N ARG A 35 3.34 -22.44 0.86
CA ARG A 35 4.67 -21.89 0.58
C ARG A 35 4.76 -20.40 0.88
N LYS A 36 5.99 -19.84 0.79
CA LYS A 36 6.28 -18.43 1.09
C LYS A 36 5.31 -17.47 0.39
N CYS A 37 4.68 -16.61 1.18
CA CYS A 37 3.75 -15.58 0.77
C CYS A 37 4.46 -14.21 0.65
N ILE A 38 4.06 -13.39 -0.33
CA ILE A 38 4.51 -12.01 -0.48
C ILE A 38 3.59 -11.01 0.25
N GLN A 39 2.61 -11.49 0.97
CA GLN A 39 1.66 -10.69 1.77
C GLN A 39 0.95 -9.58 0.98
N CYS A 40 0.57 -9.84 -0.28
CA CYS A 40 -0.05 -8.84 -1.14
C CYS A 40 -1.54 -8.58 -0.87
N GLY A 41 -2.21 -9.37 -0.03
CA GLY A 41 -3.61 -9.18 0.32
C GLY A 41 -4.65 -9.69 -0.70
N HIS A 42 -4.29 -10.13 -1.90
CA HIS A 42 -5.24 -10.59 -2.93
C HIS A 42 -6.21 -11.66 -2.40
N CYS A 43 -5.69 -12.64 -1.68
CA CYS A 43 -6.51 -13.71 -1.10
C CYS A 43 -7.52 -13.21 -0.05
N VAL A 44 -7.20 -12.14 0.66
CA VAL A 44 -8.12 -11.46 1.58
C VAL A 44 -9.22 -10.77 0.79
N ALA A 45 -8.84 -10.00 -0.23
CA ALA A 45 -9.78 -9.21 -1.03
C ALA A 45 -10.81 -10.04 -1.79
N VAL A 46 -10.42 -11.24 -2.30
CA VAL A 46 -11.33 -12.09 -3.09
C VAL A 46 -12.13 -13.10 -2.27
N CYS A 47 -11.96 -13.15 -0.95
CA CYS A 47 -12.61 -14.15 -0.12
C CYS A 47 -14.08 -13.78 0.18
N PRO A 48 -15.08 -14.48 -0.40
CA PRO A 48 -16.49 -14.08 -0.25
C PRO A 48 -17.05 -14.31 1.15
N VAL A 49 -16.33 -15.05 2.00
CA VAL A 49 -16.75 -15.40 3.36
C VAL A 49 -15.76 -14.91 4.43
N ARG A 50 -14.82 -14.03 4.06
CA ARG A 50 -13.80 -13.46 4.96
C ARG A 50 -13.03 -14.51 5.79
N ALA A 51 -12.76 -15.66 5.18
CA ALA A 51 -12.05 -16.76 5.84
C ALA A 51 -10.53 -16.59 5.84
N VAL A 52 -10.00 -15.56 5.17
CA VAL A 52 -8.55 -15.34 5.00
C VAL A 52 -8.14 -14.10 5.74
N SER A 53 -7.04 -14.18 6.49
CA SER A 53 -6.40 -13.06 7.17
C SER A 53 -4.88 -13.07 7.00
N ILE A 54 -4.27 -11.93 7.25
CA ILE A 54 -2.81 -11.76 7.32
C ILE A 54 -2.53 -11.11 8.68
N PRO A 55 -2.11 -11.85 9.71
CA PRO A 55 -1.96 -11.35 11.08
C PRO A 55 -0.99 -10.18 11.25
N GLU A 56 -0.07 -10.01 10.29
CA GLU A 56 0.87 -8.90 10.27
C GLU A 56 0.21 -7.58 9.80
N TYR A 57 -1.02 -7.62 9.33
CA TYR A 57 -1.79 -6.45 8.91
C TYR A 57 -2.86 -6.13 9.95
N ASP A 58 -3.20 -4.86 10.04
CA ASP A 58 -4.41 -4.44 10.74
C ASP A 58 -5.62 -4.81 9.89
N MET A 59 -6.30 -5.90 10.26
CA MET A 59 -7.44 -6.39 9.50
C MET A 59 -8.67 -5.49 9.64
N ASP A 60 -8.70 -4.57 10.61
CA ASP A 60 -9.77 -3.58 10.77
C ASP A 60 -9.64 -2.44 9.75
N GLU A 61 -8.44 -2.26 9.15
CA GLU A 61 -8.22 -1.33 8.02
C GLU A 61 -8.70 -1.88 6.67
N VAL A 62 -9.19 -3.13 6.60
CA VAL A 62 -9.67 -3.72 5.34
C VAL A 62 -11.05 -3.16 5.00
N GLU A 63 -11.10 -2.32 3.97
CA GLU A 63 -12.33 -1.73 3.48
C GLU A 63 -13.05 -2.66 2.50
N GLU A 64 -14.38 -2.73 2.61
CA GLU A 64 -15.19 -3.42 1.61
C GLU A 64 -15.45 -2.52 0.40
N TYR A 65 -15.38 -3.12 -0.79
CA TYR A 65 -15.69 -2.39 -2.01
C TYR A 65 -17.17 -1.94 -2.03
N ASP A 66 -17.37 -0.64 -2.11
CA ASP A 66 -18.67 -0.02 -2.38
C ASP A 66 -18.55 0.84 -3.65
N LYS A 67 -19.31 0.47 -4.67
CA LYS A 67 -19.31 1.16 -5.96
C LYS A 67 -19.57 2.68 -5.82
N ASN A 68 -20.32 3.12 -4.82
CA ASN A 68 -20.67 4.53 -4.64
C ASN A 68 -19.52 5.35 -4.05
N THR A 69 -18.66 4.72 -3.24
CA THR A 69 -17.54 5.38 -2.55
C THR A 69 -16.21 5.18 -3.26
N PHE A 70 -16.03 4.06 -3.98
CA PHE A 70 -14.78 3.70 -4.66
C PHE A 70 -14.76 4.03 -6.16
N SER A 71 -15.89 4.48 -6.73
CA SER A 71 -15.91 4.88 -8.14
C SER A 71 -15.26 6.25 -8.32
N VAL A 72 -14.29 6.32 -9.22
CA VAL A 72 -13.71 7.58 -9.68
C VAL A 72 -14.23 7.84 -11.07
N ASP A 73 -14.84 9.01 -11.30
CA ASP A 73 -15.27 9.41 -12.64
C ASP A 73 -14.05 9.50 -13.57
N PRO A 74 -14.03 8.76 -14.69
CA PRO A 74 -12.87 8.69 -15.59
C PRO A 74 -12.48 10.04 -16.18
N GLU A 75 -13.46 10.90 -16.51
CA GLU A 75 -13.21 12.22 -17.10
C GLU A 75 -12.63 13.17 -16.05
N HIS A 76 -13.13 13.13 -14.83
CA HIS A 76 -12.55 13.92 -13.73
C HIS A 76 -11.10 13.48 -13.43
N PHE A 77 -10.84 12.18 -13.42
CA PHE A 77 -9.48 11.68 -13.22
C PHE A 77 -8.54 12.11 -14.35
N LEU A 78 -8.96 11.92 -15.60
CA LEU A 78 -8.18 12.35 -16.78
C LEU A 78 -7.95 13.86 -16.77
N HIS A 79 -8.95 14.65 -16.38
CA HIS A 79 -8.83 16.10 -16.22
C HIS A 79 -7.77 16.47 -15.19
N ALA A 80 -7.79 15.84 -14.01
CA ALA A 80 -6.78 16.05 -12.97
C ALA A 80 -5.36 15.74 -13.48
N VAL A 81 -5.19 14.64 -14.23
CA VAL A 81 -3.90 14.27 -14.84
C VAL A 81 -3.44 15.33 -15.85
N LYS A 82 -4.31 15.77 -16.76
CA LYS A 82 -4.00 16.77 -17.77
C LYS A 82 -3.65 18.15 -17.18
N PHE A 83 -4.32 18.54 -16.10
CA PHE A 83 -4.14 19.84 -15.45
C PHE A 83 -2.97 19.87 -14.45
N ARG A 84 -2.47 18.71 -14.02
CA ARG A 84 -1.34 18.65 -13.10
C ARG A 84 -0.13 19.39 -13.69
N ARG A 85 0.45 20.27 -12.90
CA ARG A 85 1.70 21.00 -13.22
C ARG A 85 2.65 20.89 -12.02
N SER A 86 3.93 21.06 -12.29
CA SER A 86 4.93 21.20 -11.23
C SER A 86 4.71 22.51 -10.47
N THR A 87 4.43 22.41 -9.18
CA THR A 87 4.33 23.58 -8.31
C THR A 87 5.74 24.06 -7.97
N ARG A 88 6.02 25.35 -8.18
CA ARG A 88 7.32 25.98 -7.89
C ARG A 88 7.21 27.14 -6.91
N ASN A 89 6.01 27.67 -6.74
CA ASN A 89 5.73 28.72 -5.77
C ASN A 89 4.83 28.15 -4.67
N PHE A 90 5.32 28.15 -3.45
CA PHE A 90 4.62 27.62 -2.30
C PHE A 90 4.16 28.75 -1.40
N LYS A 91 3.06 28.55 -0.70
CA LYS A 91 2.59 29.46 0.34
C LYS A 91 3.45 29.29 1.58
N GLU A 92 3.80 30.38 2.24
CA GLU A 92 4.43 30.37 3.57
C GLU A 92 3.35 30.13 4.65
N ALA A 93 2.78 28.95 4.64
CA ALA A 93 1.75 28.57 5.59
C ALA A 93 1.98 27.11 6.05
N PRO A 94 1.74 26.82 7.31
CA PRO A 94 1.84 25.43 7.79
C PRO A 94 0.79 24.56 7.09
N ILE A 95 1.17 23.31 6.84
CA ILE A 95 0.25 22.30 6.30
C ILE A 95 -0.46 21.66 7.48
N GLU A 96 -1.78 21.57 7.39
CA GLU A 96 -2.59 20.91 8.43
C GLU A 96 -2.20 19.43 8.54
N ARG A 97 -2.18 18.93 9.77
CA ARG A 97 -1.79 17.55 10.07
C ARG A 97 -2.59 16.52 9.28
N GLU A 98 -3.88 16.71 9.15
CA GLU A 98 -4.77 15.82 8.42
C GLU A 98 -4.38 15.66 6.93
N LYS A 99 -3.97 16.75 6.28
CA LYS A 99 -3.47 16.69 4.89
C LYS A 99 -2.17 15.93 4.76
N LEU A 100 -1.27 16.10 5.73
CA LEU A 100 -0.01 15.36 5.77
C LEU A 100 -0.27 13.87 5.96
N GLU A 101 -1.16 13.50 6.85
CA GLU A 101 -1.54 12.11 7.10
C GLU A 101 -2.16 11.46 5.85
N ARG A 102 -3.01 12.16 5.10
CA ARG A 102 -3.54 11.68 3.82
C ARG A 102 -2.47 11.46 2.75
N ILE A 103 -1.49 12.37 2.66
CA ILE A 103 -0.35 12.23 1.72
C ILE A 103 0.48 11.01 2.09
N LEU A 104 0.79 10.83 3.37
CA LEU A 104 1.54 9.67 3.86
C LEU A 104 0.79 8.35 3.64
N ALA A 105 -0.53 8.35 3.87
CA ALA A 105 -1.39 7.20 3.59
C ALA A 105 -1.36 6.83 2.10
N ALA A 106 -1.46 7.80 1.18
CA ALA A 106 -1.35 7.54 -0.25
C ALA A 106 0.01 6.91 -0.62
N GLY A 107 1.10 7.36 0.01
CA GLY A 107 2.42 6.75 -0.13
C GLY A 107 2.48 5.31 0.42
N ARG A 108 1.88 5.08 1.59
CA ARG A 108 1.84 3.76 2.24
C ARG A 108 1.14 2.70 1.38
N TYR A 109 0.04 3.06 0.72
CA TYR A 109 -0.73 2.14 -0.13
C TYR A 109 -0.21 2.04 -1.57
N THR A 110 0.89 2.73 -1.91
CA THR A 110 1.49 2.62 -3.24
C THR A 110 2.10 1.23 -3.44
N PRO A 111 1.81 0.54 -4.55
CA PRO A 111 2.38 -0.77 -4.85
C PRO A 111 3.91 -0.75 -4.90
N THR A 112 4.53 -1.80 -4.38
CA THR A 112 5.99 -1.99 -4.45
C THR A 112 6.32 -3.34 -5.10
N ALA A 113 7.51 -3.47 -5.67
CA ALA A 113 7.97 -4.72 -6.28
C ALA A 113 7.89 -5.88 -5.27
N LYS A 114 7.21 -6.97 -5.64
CA LYS A 114 6.98 -8.14 -4.77
C LYS A 114 6.35 -7.78 -3.41
N ASN A 115 5.66 -6.66 -3.34
CA ASN A 115 5.07 -6.14 -2.10
C ASN A 115 6.07 -6.02 -0.94
N THR A 116 7.28 -5.58 -1.22
CA THR A 116 8.34 -5.47 -0.19
C THR A 116 8.04 -4.40 0.86
N GLN A 117 7.22 -3.40 0.51
CA GLN A 117 6.79 -2.29 1.38
C GLN A 117 7.96 -1.64 2.16
N GLY A 118 9.14 -1.57 1.51
CA GLY A 118 10.38 -1.11 2.14
C GLY A 118 10.55 0.41 2.20
N CYS A 119 9.58 1.18 1.73
CA CYS A 119 9.65 2.64 1.75
C CYS A 119 9.47 3.18 3.19
N ARG A 120 10.29 4.17 3.54
CA ARG A 120 10.13 4.94 4.77
C ARG A 120 9.87 6.39 4.42
N PHE A 121 8.96 7.02 5.13
CA PHE A 121 8.62 8.43 4.95
C PHE A 121 9.09 9.19 6.17
N VAL A 122 9.85 10.26 5.94
CA VAL A 122 10.31 11.19 6.97
C VAL A 122 9.73 12.57 6.67
N LEU A 123 8.98 13.11 7.61
CA LEU A 123 8.42 14.45 7.52
C LEU A 123 9.28 15.43 8.29
N ILE A 124 9.88 16.41 7.59
CA ILE A 124 10.66 17.47 8.17
C ILE A 124 9.83 18.76 8.12
N ARG A 125 9.62 19.42 9.26
CA ARG A 125 8.76 20.61 9.35
C ARG A 125 9.54 21.85 9.84
N ASP A 126 10.02 21.76 11.05
CA ASP A 126 10.49 22.96 11.78
C ASP A 126 11.98 23.25 11.56
N GLU A 127 12.77 22.27 11.16
CA GLU A 127 14.23 22.35 10.97
C GLU A 127 14.62 22.23 9.48
N MET A 128 13.83 22.79 8.59
CA MET A 128 14.01 22.64 7.15
C MET A 128 15.35 23.23 6.66
N GLU A 129 15.79 24.35 7.19
CA GLU A 129 17.05 24.99 6.76
C GLU A 129 18.27 24.20 7.26
N GLU A 130 18.21 23.68 8.47
CA GLU A 130 19.25 22.79 9.00
C GLU A 130 19.32 21.50 8.16
N PHE A 131 18.17 20.88 7.87
CA PHE A 131 18.10 19.71 7.00
C PHE A 131 18.69 19.98 5.62
N LYS A 132 18.34 21.09 4.97
CA LYS A 132 18.89 21.48 3.67
C LYS A 132 20.41 21.63 3.72
N SER A 133 20.93 22.30 4.75
CA SER A 133 22.36 22.50 4.95
C SER A 133 23.09 21.15 5.09
N LEU A 134 22.57 20.27 5.92
CA LEU A 134 23.11 18.92 6.11
C LEU A 134 23.03 18.09 4.80
N PHE A 135 21.91 18.12 4.13
CA PHE A 135 21.70 17.38 2.87
C PHE A 135 22.73 17.80 1.80
N TRP A 136 22.90 19.10 1.57
CA TRP A 136 23.85 19.59 0.57
C TRP A 136 25.31 19.29 0.95
N LYS A 137 25.63 19.25 2.23
CA LYS A 137 26.95 18.86 2.72
C LYS A 137 27.26 17.39 2.45
N GLU A 138 26.28 16.50 2.64
CA GLU A 138 26.47 15.04 2.54
C GLU A 138 26.20 14.50 1.12
N LEU A 139 25.53 15.27 0.25
CA LEU A 139 25.15 14.84 -1.10
C LEU A 139 26.34 14.34 -1.95
N PRO A 140 27.52 14.95 -1.95
CA PRO A 140 28.67 14.46 -2.72
C PRO A 140 29.06 13.02 -2.34
N ALA A 141 29.09 12.70 -1.06
CA ALA A 141 29.40 11.35 -0.57
C ALA A 141 28.34 10.33 -0.99
N ILE A 142 27.05 10.70 -0.97
CA ILE A 142 25.95 9.85 -1.44
C ILE A 142 26.08 9.56 -2.94
N LEU A 143 26.38 10.58 -3.74
CA LEU A 143 26.55 10.42 -5.20
C LEU A 143 27.76 9.56 -5.57
N ASP A 144 28.82 9.58 -4.76
CA ASP A 144 30.00 8.74 -5.00
C ASP A 144 29.73 7.25 -4.73
N VAL A 145 28.84 6.93 -3.78
CA VAL A 145 28.41 5.55 -3.50
C VAL A 145 27.50 5.01 -4.62
N MET A 146 26.83 5.87 -5.38
CA MET A 146 25.88 5.50 -6.44
C MET A 146 26.53 5.31 -7.82
N LYS A 147 27.84 5.60 -7.94
CA LYS A 147 28.64 5.37 -9.16
C LYS A 147 29.17 3.94 -9.22
#